data_b46db977f529cdbf80deef826913a36c
#
_entry.id   b46db977f529cdbf80deef826913a36c
#
_cell.length_a   1.000
_cell.length_b   1.000
_cell.length_c   1.000
_cell.angle_alpha   90.00
_cell.angle_beta   90.00
_cell.angle_gamma   90.00
#
_symmetry.space_group_name_H-M   'P 1'
#
loop_
_entity.id
_entity.type
_entity.pdbx_description
1 polymer ?
#
loop_
_entity_poly.entity_id
_entity_poly.type
_entity_poly.pdbx_seq_one_letter_code
_entity_poly.pdbx_strand_id
1 'polypeptide(L)'
;MEHKRKKQWILIIMLLLTVCSVFVVYAGREWMFTNPFKPYTFSAVSYASGDGDGCTYVIDDSNRKILKISADGRLLWQTCASDKSFLSAERVVADGDGNVYLHDVRIEQGVQIASEGIVKLSSKGKYISTVASVEAEKGSVRLNIVGMVPTEHGVIYMQK
;
A
#
# COMPACT_ATOMS: atom_id res chain seq x y z
N MET A 1 47.27 47.70 -4.09
CA MET A 1 47.05 46.25 -3.65
C MET A 1 45.58 45.89 -3.45
N GLU A 2 44.77 46.76 -2.93
CA GLU A 2 43.33 46.50 -2.63
C GLU A 2 42.47 46.17 -3.87
N HIS A 3 42.72 46.83 -5.00
CA HIS A 3 41.95 46.63 -6.24
C HIS A 3 42.17 45.24 -6.87
N LYS A 4 43.36 44.65 -6.72
CA LYS A 4 43.62 43.25 -7.16
C LYS A 4 42.91 42.23 -6.28
N ARG A 5 42.83 42.46 -4.97
CA ARG A 5 42.11 41.62 -4.04
C ARG A 5 40.59 41.60 -4.32
N LYS A 6 39.98 42.77 -4.56
CA LYS A 6 38.56 42.87 -4.90
C LYS A 6 38.23 42.11 -6.19
N LYS A 7 39.05 42.19 -7.22
CA LYS A 7 38.86 41.42 -8.45
C LYS A 7 38.96 39.89 -8.23
N GLN A 8 39.88 39.44 -7.38
CA GLN A 8 40.00 38.02 -7.05
C GLN A 8 38.78 37.50 -6.29
N TRP A 9 38.26 38.27 -5.34
CA TRP A 9 37.04 37.89 -4.61
C TRP A 9 35.83 37.83 -5.52
N ILE A 10 35.66 38.72 -6.48
CA ILE A 10 34.55 38.67 -7.45
C ILE A 10 34.64 37.42 -8.33
N LEU A 11 35.84 37.05 -8.77
CA LEU A 11 36.06 35.83 -9.55
C LEU A 11 35.74 34.57 -8.76
N ILE A 12 36.12 34.52 -7.48
CA ILE A 12 35.80 33.38 -6.59
C ILE A 12 34.29 33.25 -6.37
N ILE A 13 33.61 34.38 -6.15
CA ILE A 13 32.15 34.39 -5.96
C ILE A 13 31.42 33.93 -7.24
N MET A 14 31.85 34.40 -8.41
CA MET A 14 31.27 33.96 -9.68
C MET A 14 31.50 32.46 -9.93
N LEU A 15 32.69 31.95 -9.59
CA LEU A 15 32.99 30.53 -9.71
C LEU A 15 32.12 29.68 -8.77
N LEU A 16 31.92 30.11 -7.52
CA LEU A 16 31.05 29.47 -6.56
C LEU A 16 29.59 29.46 -7.03
N LEU A 17 29.09 30.58 -7.57
CA LEU A 17 27.74 30.67 -8.10
C LEU A 17 27.51 29.73 -9.31
N THR A 18 28.50 29.60 -10.19
CA THR A 18 28.43 28.69 -11.33
C THR A 18 28.46 27.21 -10.88
N VAL A 19 29.30 26.87 -9.90
CA VAL A 19 29.32 25.50 -9.33
C VAL A 19 28.03 25.19 -8.63
N CYS A 20 27.47 26.11 -7.82
CA CYS A 20 26.17 25.92 -7.18
C CYS A 20 25.02 25.74 -8.20
N SER A 21 25.00 26.54 -9.28
CA SER A 21 23.97 26.41 -10.31
C SER A 21 24.04 25.08 -11.06
N VAL A 22 25.25 24.60 -11.36
CA VAL A 22 25.45 23.26 -11.97
C VAL A 22 25.02 22.16 -11.00
N PHE A 23 25.31 22.30 -9.70
CA PHE A 23 24.92 21.33 -8.70
C PHE A 23 23.39 21.27 -8.51
N VAL A 24 22.72 22.42 -8.50
CA VAL A 24 21.25 22.51 -8.44
C VAL A 24 20.60 21.88 -9.68
N VAL A 25 21.15 22.13 -10.86
CA VAL A 25 20.65 21.50 -12.11
C VAL A 25 20.90 20.01 -12.11
N TYR A 26 22.06 19.55 -11.61
CA TYR A 26 22.40 18.12 -11.56
C TYR A 26 21.55 17.39 -10.52
N ALA A 27 21.42 17.93 -9.32
CA ALA A 27 20.56 17.39 -8.26
C ALA A 27 19.08 17.43 -8.64
N GLY A 28 18.62 18.52 -9.28
CA GLY A 28 17.25 18.62 -9.82
C GLY A 28 16.99 17.62 -10.95
N ARG A 29 18.01 17.33 -11.77
CA ARG A 29 17.89 16.33 -12.83
C ARG A 29 17.85 14.91 -12.28
N GLU A 30 18.65 14.56 -11.28
CA GLU A 30 18.53 13.26 -10.60
C GLU A 30 17.19 13.14 -9.86
N TRP A 31 16.70 14.21 -9.27
CA TRP A 31 15.39 14.23 -8.60
C TRP A 31 14.22 14.07 -9.58
N MET A 32 14.33 14.60 -10.79
CA MET A 32 13.33 14.37 -11.86
C MET A 32 13.49 13.02 -12.57
N PHE A 33 14.66 12.40 -12.53
CA PHE A 33 14.93 11.11 -13.20
C PHE A 33 14.95 9.90 -12.25
N THR A 34 14.98 10.08 -10.93
CA THR A 34 14.54 9.04 -10.00
C THR A 34 13.03 8.95 -10.10
N ASN A 35 12.61 8.19 -11.09
CA ASN A 35 11.23 7.99 -11.51
C ASN A 35 10.34 7.74 -10.28
N PRO A 36 9.52 8.71 -9.80
CA PRO A 36 8.58 8.46 -8.72
C PRO A 36 7.49 7.46 -9.15
N PHE A 37 7.49 7.06 -10.39
CA PHE A 37 6.53 6.17 -11.06
C PHE A 37 7.19 4.87 -11.50
N LYS A 38 8.01 4.24 -10.65
CA LYS A 38 8.31 2.84 -10.95
C LYS A 38 6.99 2.08 -10.82
N PRO A 39 6.38 1.63 -11.92
CA PRO A 39 5.11 0.92 -11.83
C PRO A 39 5.32 -0.31 -10.95
N TYR A 40 4.41 -0.55 -10.01
CA TYR A 40 4.43 -1.77 -9.25
C TYR A 40 4.18 -2.95 -10.20
N THR A 41 5.04 -3.95 -10.16
CA THR A 41 4.84 -5.17 -10.93
C THR A 41 4.11 -6.18 -10.04
N PHE A 42 2.87 -6.46 -10.39
CA PHE A 42 2.08 -7.49 -9.75
C PHE A 42 2.62 -8.87 -10.12
N SER A 43 2.60 -9.79 -9.17
CA SER A 43 2.98 -11.19 -9.43
C SER A 43 1.74 -12.04 -9.73
N ALA A 44 0.71 -11.94 -8.88
CA ALA A 44 -0.59 -12.56 -9.12
C ALA A 44 -1.70 -11.78 -8.41
N VAL A 45 -2.53 -11.08 -9.15
CA VAL A 45 -3.70 -10.39 -8.60
C VAL A 45 -4.83 -11.39 -8.44
N SER A 46 -5.26 -11.63 -7.20
CA SER A 46 -6.42 -12.48 -6.89
C SER A 46 -7.71 -11.67 -6.72
N TYR A 47 -7.60 -10.43 -6.23
CA TYR A 47 -8.77 -9.57 -6.01
C TYR A 47 -8.40 -8.09 -6.11
N ALA A 48 -9.36 -7.26 -6.53
CA ALA A 48 -9.24 -5.82 -6.51
C ALA A 48 -10.59 -5.16 -6.23
N SER A 49 -10.57 -4.01 -5.53
CA SER A 49 -11.74 -3.17 -5.29
C SER A 49 -11.36 -1.70 -5.32
N GLY A 50 -12.33 -0.83 -5.60
CA GLY A 50 -12.16 0.63 -5.54
C GLY A 50 -12.79 1.24 -4.28
N ASP A 51 -12.38 2.47 -3.96
CA ASP A 51 -13.07 3.34 -3.00
C ASP A 51 -13.72 4.54 -3.70
N GLY A 52 -14.44 5.38 -2.91
CA GLY A 52 -15.11 6.58 -3.41
C GLY A 52 -14.15 7.67 -3.89
N ASP A 53 -12.88 7.62 -3.51
CA ASP A 53 -11.84 8.59 -3.87
C ASP A 53 -11.08 8.18 -5.14
N GLY A 54 -11.48 7.08 -5.78
CA GLY A 54 -10.87 6.54 -6.99
C GLY A 54 -9.58 5.76 -6.74
N CYS A 55 -9.23 5.46 -5.50
CA CYS A 55 -8.13 4.55 -5.21
C CYS A 55 -8.54 3.09 -5.44
N THR A 56 -7.58 2.27 -5.80
CA THR A 56 -7.75 0.83 -5.99
C THR A 56 -6.96 0.07 -4.92
N TYR A 57 -7.59 -0.89 -4.30
CA TYR A 57 -6.98 -1.85 -3.38
C TYR A 57 -6.80 -3.18 -4.08
N VAL A 58 -5.61 -3.74 -3.99
CA VAL A 58 -5.23 -4.95 -4.74
C VAL A 58 -4.64 -5.98 -3.79
N ILE A 59 -5.08 -7.23 -3.92
CA ILE A 59 -4.44 -8.38 -3.30
C ILE A 59 -3.47 -8.98 -4.32
N ASP A 60 -2.16 -8.89 -4.03
CA ASP A 60 -1.10 -9.56 -4.78
C ASP A 60 -0.72 -10.85 -4.03
N ASP A 61 -1.36 -11.93 -4.42
CA ASP A 61 -1.37 -13.19 -3.69
C ASP A 61 0.02 -13.84 -3.64
N SER A 62 0.72 -13.90 -4.78
CA SER A 62 2.07 -14.48 -4.82
C SER A 62 3.08 -13.73 -3.97
N ASN A 63 2.90 -12.42 -3.80
CA ASN A 63 3.74 -11.60 -2.93
C ASN A 63 3.17 -11.50 -1.51
N ARG A 64 1.98 -12.06 -1.25
CA ARG A 64 1.25 -11.99 0.03
C ARG A 64 1.13 -10.54 0.53
N LYS A 65 0.69 -9.65 -0.37
CA LYS A 65 0.61 -8.21 -0.11
C LYS A 65 -0.76 -7.65 -0.44
N ILE A 66 -1.12 -6.64 0.33
CA ILE A 66 -2.21 -5.73 0.01
C ILE A 66 -1.59 -4.39 -0.39
N LEU A 67 -2.07 -3.83 -1.48
CA LEU A 67 -1.61 -2.56 -2.03
C LEU A 67 -2.76 -1.57 -2.12
N LYS A 68 -2.48 -0.31 -1.86
CA LYS A 68 -3.35 0.82 -2.22
C LYS A 68 -2.69 1.61 -3.33
N ILE A 69 -3.43 1.82 -4.41
CA ILE A 69 -3.00 2.52 -5.61
C ILE A 69 -3.93 3.72 -5.80
N SER A 70 -3.38 4.89 -6.04
CA SER A 70 -4.15 6.10 -6.33
C SER A 70 -4.81 6.06 -7.71
N ALA A 71 -5.76 6.95 -7.95
CA ALA A 71 -6.46 7.09 -9.23
C ALA A 71 -5.51 7.33 -10.43
N ASP A 72 -4.34 7.94 -10.19
CA ASP A 72 -3.30 8.17 -11.20
C ASP A 72 -2.25 7.04 -11.27
N GLY A 73 -2.51 5.90 -10.64
CA GLY A 73 -1.69 4.67 -10.74
C GLY A 73 -0.46 4.62 -9.84
N ARG A 74 -0.31 5.55 -8.87
CA ARG A 74 0.81 5.53 -7.92
C ARG A 74 0.54 4.58 -6.77
N LEU A 75 1.55 3.80 -6.37
CA LEU A 75 1.52 3.04 -5.15
C LEU A 75 1.55 3.99 -3.94
N LEU A 76 0.46 4.03 -3.16
CA LEU A 76 0.35 4.85 -1.95
C LEU A 76 0.96 4.14 -0.74
N TRP A 77 0.63 2.86 -0.58
CA TRP A 77 1.22 1.99 0.44
C TRP A 77 1.04 0.52 0.08
N GLN A 78 1.83 -0.33 0.74
CA GLN A 78 1.68 -1.79 0.73
C GLN A 78 1.85 -2.34 2.14
N THR A 79 1.17 -3.45 2.43
CA THR A 79 1.33 -4.21 3.66
C THR A 79 1.50 -5.68 3.34
N CYS A 80 2.33 -6.38 4.10
CA CYS A 80 2.57 -7.81 3.92
C CYS A 80 1.79 -8.63 4.93
N ALA A 81 1.40 -9.83 4.53
CA ALA A 81 0.84 -10.83 5.42
C ALA A 81 1.83 -11.16 6.55
N SER A 82 1.32 -11.30 7.76
CA SER A 82 2.08 -11.72 8.95
C SER A 82 1.14 -12.31 9.99
N ASP A 83 1.65 -13.16 10.88
CA ASP A 83 0.87 -13.79 11.96
C ASP A 83 0.18 -12.78 12.88
N LYS A 84 0.66 -11.54 12.91
CA LYS A 84 0.11 -10.45 13.73
C LYS A 84 -0.98 -9.62 13.03
N SER A 85 -1.22 -9.85 11.73
CA SER A 85 -2.19 -9.10 10.95
C SER A 85 -3.18 -10.01 10.22
N PHE A 86 -2.82 -10.45 9.03
CA PHE A 86 -3.60 -11.38 8.21
C PHE A 86 -2.65 -12.42 7.60
N LEU A 87 -3.16 -13.56 7.19
CA LEU A 87 -2.35 -14.62 6.58
C LEU A 87 -2.64 -14.79 5.10
N SER A 88 -3.91 -14.88 4.72
CA SER A 88 -4.34 -15.07 3.33
C SER A 88 -5.61 -14.28 3.07
N ALA A 89 -5.47 -13.11 2.49
CA ALA A 89 -6.61 -12.27 2.16
C ALA A 89 -7.28 -12.75 0.87
N GLU A 90 -8.58 -13.01 0.94
CA GLU A 90 -9.42 -13.42 -0.19
C GLU A 90 -10.16 -12.22 -0.80
N ARG A 91 -10.47 -11.22 0.00
CA ARG A 91 -11.18 -10.01 -0.41
C ARG A 91 -10.66 -8.79 0.32
N VAL A 92 -10.77 -7.64 -0.32
CA VAL A 92 -10.44 -6.34 0.26
C VAL A 92 -11.51 -5.33 -0.10
N VAL A 93 -11.95 -4.54 0.89
CA VAL A 93 -12.84 -3.38 0.67
C VAL A 93 -12.41 -2.24 1.58
N ALA A 94 -12.76 -1.01 1.23
CA ALA A 94 -12.50 0.17 2.06
C ALA A 94 -13.82 0.86 2.42
N ASP A 95 -13.95 1.33 3.68
CA ASP A 95 -15.06 2.19 4.11
C ASP A 95 -14.88 3.64 3.67
N GLY A 96 -15.91 4.49 3.92
CA GLY A 96 -15.86 5.90 3.59
C GLY A 96 -14.82 6.71 4.37
N ASP A 97 -14.37 6.19 5.52
CA ASP A 97 -13.27 6.78 6.32
C ASP A 97 -11.88 6.36 5.80
N GLY A 98 -11.83 5.50 4.78
CA GLY A 98 -10.61 4.97 4.17
C GLY A 98 -9.97 3.84 4.98
N ASN A 99 -10.62 3.28 6.02
CA ASN A 99 -10.15 2.06 6.65
C ASN A 99 -10.38 0.88 5.71
N VAL A 100 -9.49 -0.09 5.78
CA VAL A 100 -9.49 -1.25 4.88
C VAL A 100 -9.88 -2.50 5.64
N TYR A 101 -10.76 -3.29 5.06
CA TYR A 101 -11.23 -4.55 5.62
C TYR A 101 -10.83 -5.69 4.70
N LEU A 102 -10.20 -6.69 5.29
CA LEU A 102 -9.75 -7.89 4.60
C LEU A 102 -10.57 -9.08 5.07
N HIS A 103 -11.03 -9.91 4.16
CA HIS A 103 -11.45 -11.26 4.50
C HIS A 103 -10.19 -12.13 4.55
N ASP A 104 -9.77 -12.48 5.76
CA ASP A 104 -8.59 -13.32 6.02
C ASP A 104 -9.01 -14.77 6.21
N VAL A 105 -8.35 -15.68 5.51
CA VAL A 105 -8.61 -17.12 5.58
C VAL A 105 -7.38 -17.83 6.12
N ARG A 106 -7.56 -18.65 7.15
CA ARG A 106 -6.51 -19.48 7.72
C ARG A 106 -6.72 -20.92 7.31
N ILE A 107 -5.72 -21.49 6.67
CA ILE A 107 -5.77 -22.85 6.12
C ILE A 107 -4.90 -23.75 6.99
N GLU A 108 -5.47 -24.87 7.45
CA GLU A 108 -4.75 -25.98 8.05
C GLU A 108 -4.62 -27.14 7.08
N GLN A 109 -3.54 -27.90 7.21
CA GLN A 109 -3.25 -29.10 6.41
C GLN A 109 -3.34 -28.89 4.89
N GLY A 110 -3.08 -27.66 4.42
CA GLY A 110 -2.95 -27.32 3.01
C GLY A 110 -4.23 -27.20 2.19
N VAL A 111 -5.37 -27.67 2.70
CA VAL A 111 -6.65 -27.69 1.95
C VAL A 111 -7.88 -27.44 2.81
N GLN A 112 -7.76 -27.46 4.14
CA GLN A 112 -8.89 -27.27 5.05
C GLN A 112 -8.85 -25.87 5.64
N ILE A 113 -10.00 -25.17 5.62
CA ILE A 113 -10.15 -23.88 6.25
C ILE A 113 -10.27 -24.11 7.76
N ALA A 114 -9.35 -23.53 8.53
CA ALA A 114 -9.38 -23.60 9.99
C ALA A 114 -10.24 -22.47 10.59
N SER A 115 -10.07 -21.26 10.09
CA SER A 115 -10.87 -20.10 10.50
C SER A 115 -10.90 -19.04 9.43
N GLU A 116 -11.90 -18.18 9.52
CA GLU A 116 -12.04 -16.99 8.70
C GLU A 116 -12.21 -15.77 9.58
N GLY A 117 -11.77 -14.62 9.13
CA GLY A 117 -11.92 -13.39 9.89
C GLY A 117 -12.03 -12.16 9.02
N ILE A 118 -12.58 -11.11 9.60
CA ILE A 118 -12.53 -9.78 9.03
C ILE A 118 -11.48 -8.98 9.78
N VAL A 119 -10.41 -8.64 9.10
CA VAL A 119 -9.31 -7.86 9.63
C VAL A 119 -9.46 -6.41 9.20
N LYS A 120 -9.36 -5.48 10.16
CA LYS A 120 -9.37 -4.04 9.91
C LYS A 120 -7.94 -3.50 9.88
N LEU A 121 -7.62 -2.80 8.80
CA LEU A 121 -6.42 -1.97 8.68
C LEU A 121 -6.82 -0.50 8.65
N SER A 122 -5.91 0.37 9.04
CA SER A 122 -6.08 1.82 8.89
C SER A 122 -5.98 2.24 7.42
N SER A 123 -6.35 3.49 7.13
CA SER A 123 -6.15 4.13 5.82
C SER A 123 -4.68 4.15 5.34
N LYS A 124 -3.73 3.88 6.24
CA LYS A 124 -2.28 3.75 5.96
C LYS A 124 -1.79 2.30 5.89
N GLY A 125 -2.70 1.33 5.84
CA GLY A 125 -2.37 -0.10 5.74
C GLY A 125 -1.83 -0.75 7.03
N LYS A 126 -1.97 -0.10 8.19
CA LYS A 126 -1.54 -0.67 9.48
C LYS A 126 -2.67 -1.46 10.11
N TYR A 127 -2.35 -2.65 10.66
CA TYR A 127 -3.30 -3.46 11.42
C TYR A 127 -3.89 -2.68 12.60
N ILE A 128 -5.20 -2.76 12.76
CA ILE A 128 -5.94 -2.19 13.88
C ILE A 128 -6.49 -3.31 14.75
N SER A 129 -7.31 -4.20 14.18
CA SER A 129 -7.99 -5.26 14.92
C SER A 129 -8.54 -6.33 13.99
N THR A 130 -8.87 -7.49 14.54
CA THR A 130 -9.81 -8.43 13.92
C THR A 130 -11.19 -8.09 14.44
N VAL A 131 -12.10 -7.74 13.54
CA VAL A 131 -13.48 -7.28 13.89
C VAL A 131 -14.49 -8.40 13.91
N ALA A 132 -14.20 -9.50 13.22
CA ALA A 132 -14.99 -10.73 13.25
C ALA A 132 -14.09 -11.93 13.07
N SER A 133 -14.44 -13.07 13.67
CA SER A 133 -13.76 -14.35 13.47
C SER A 133 -14.80 -15.47 13.50
N VAL A 134 -14.69 -16.39 12.56
CA VAL A 134 -15.57 -17.57 12.42
C VAL A 134 -14.67 -18.79 12.33
N GLU A 135 -14.84 -19.73 13.29
CA GLU A 135 -14.20 -21.04 13.19
C GLU A 135 -14.88 -21.87 12.11
N ALA A 136 -14.08 -22.49 11.26
CA ALA A 136 -14.61 -23.37 10.24
C ALA A 136 -15.03 -24.72 10.85
N GLU A 137 -16.07 -25.34 10.31
CA GLU A 137 -16.38 -26.72 10.63
C GLU A 137 -15.20 -27.63 10.27
N LYS A 138 -14.92 -28.62 11.14
CA LYS A 138 -13.80 -29.53 10.92
C LYS A 138 -13.91 -30.23 9.56
N GLY A 139 -12.86 -30.07 8.76
CA GLY A 139 -12.83 -30.59 7.39
C GLY A 139 -13.50 -29.71 6.35
N SER A 140 -13.88 -28.47 6.71
CA SER A 140 -14.48 -27.53 5.77
C SER A 140 -13.49 -27.14 4.68
N VAL A 141 -14.00 -27.11 3.45
CA VAL A 141 -13.30 -26.56 2.27
C VAL A 141 -14.09 -25.37 1.68
N ARG A 142 -15.16 -24.95 2.35
CA ARG A 142 -16.02 -23.85 1.91
C ARG A 142 -15.91 -22.67 2.84
N LEU A 143 -15.87 -21.48 2.24
CA LEU A 143 -15.90 -20.24 2.98
C LEU A 143 -17.26 -20.03 3.62
N ASN A 144 -17.27 -19.63 4.90
CA ASN A 144 -18.48 -19.20 5.61
C ASN A 144 -18.80 -17.72 5.33
N ILE A 145 -17.76 -16.87 5.17
CA ILE A 145 -17.93 -15.48 4.79
C ILE A 145 -17.97 -15.41 3.27
N VAL A 146 -19.16 -15.16 2.72
CA VAL A 146 -19.40 -15.21 1.28
C VAL A 146 -19.37 -13.84 0.60
N GLY A 147 -19.34 -12.75 1.36
CA GLY A 147 -19.26 -11.40 0.81
C GLY A 147 -18.99 -10.33 1.86
N MET A 148 -18.45 -9.20 1.39
CA MET A 148 -18.26 -7.98 2.18
C MET A 148 -18.75 -6.79 1.37
N VAL A 149 -19.46 -5.87 2.04
CA VAL A 149 -19.92 -4.61 1.47
C VAL A 149 -19.45 -3.48 2.35
N PRO A 150 -18.69 -2.51 1.83
CA PRO A 150 -18.27 -1.36 2.58
C PRO A 150 -19.46 -0.42 2.87
N THR A 151 -19.40 0.26 4.00
CA THR A 151 -20.33 1.33 4.38
C THR A 151 -19.54 2.62 4.60
N GLU A 152 -20.20 3.69 5.01
CA GLU A 152 -19.52 4.95 5.32
C GLU A 152 -18.48 4.79 6.44
N HIS A 153 -18.83 4.04 7.51
CA HIS A 153 -18.01 3.91 8.71
C HIS A 153 -17.63 2.47 9.06
N GLY A 154 -17.72 1.54 8.12
CA GLY A 154 -17.42 0.14 8.41
C GLY A 154 -17.67 -0.81 7.25
N VAL A 155 -17.94 -2.05 7.60
CA VAL A 155 -18.22 -3.13 6.65
C VAL A 155 -19.37 -3.99 7.13
N ILE A 156 -20.25 -4.37 6.20
CA ILE A 156 -21.22 -5.44 6.39
C ILE A 156 -20.67 -6.69 5.71
N TYR A 157 -20.66 -7.80 6.41
CA TYR A 157 -20.29 -9.07 5.81
C TYR A 157 -21.46 -10.07 5.84
N MET A 158 -21.50 -10.92 4.84
CA MET A 158 -22.52 -11.96 4.69
C MET A 158 -21.91 -13.30 5.06
N GLN A 159 -22.56 -13.99 5.99
CA GLN A 159 -22.19 -15.32 6.42
C GLN A 159 -23.27 -16.33 5.92
N LYS A 160 -22.80 -17.51 5.54
CA LYS A 160 -23.67 -18.61 5.09
C LYS A 160 -24.10 -19.47 6.25
#